data_056ff5319880cf391e2df967f16f47aa
#
_entry.id   056ff5319880cf391e2df967f16f47aa
#
_cell.length_a   1.000
_cell.length_b   1.000
_cell.length_c   1.000
_cell.angle_alpha   90.00
_cell.angle_beta   90.00
_cell.angle_gamma   90.00
#
_symmetry.space_group_name_H-M   'P 1'
#
loop_
_entity.id
_entity.type
_entity.pdbx_description
1 polymer ?
#
loop_
_entity_poly.entity_id
_entity_poly.type
_entity_poly.pdbx_seq_one_letter_code
_entity_poly.pdbx_strand_id
1 'polypeptide(L)'
;MKKVLVSIKNELLSEAVIRTIKECGEFVVERISPDSAKSITQPFDLMDADIYLMEISYLPGSTLNQRLNEIHNLRSSNPECKFVILCDDTAAPEIARKVTQLKRDHVIDAFFYTSVTANYLISTLVSL
;
A
#
# COMPACT_ATOMS: atom_id res chain seq x y z
N MET A 1 4.54 -14.83 11.19
CA MET A 1 5.08 -13.73 10.37
C MET A 1 3.96 -12.77 9.99
N LYS A 2 4.28 -11.51 9.87
CA LYS A 2 3.30 -10.52 9.42
C LYS A 2 2.97 -10.72 7.94
N LYS A 3 1.73 -10.45 7.58
CA LYS A 3 1.24 -10.59 6.22
C LYS A 3 1.11 -9.23 5.55
N VAL A 4 1.70 -9.11 4.36
CA VAL A 4 1.62 -7.89 3.54
C VAL A 4 0.79 -8.19 2.30
N LEU A 5 -0.23 -7.38 2.07
CA LEU A 5 -0.99 -7.40 0.83
C LEU A 5 -0.46 -6.30 -0.07
N VAL A 6 -0.19 -6.60 -1.33
CA VAL A 6 0.35 -5.66 -2.30
C VAL A 6 -0.64 -5.46 -3.44
N SER A 7 -1.07 -4.21 -3.63
CA SER A 7 -2.00 -3.83 -4.69
C SER A 7 -1.32 -2.81 -5.61
N ILE A 8 -0.60 -3.30 -6.59
CA ILE A 8 0.15 -2.49 -7.56
C ILE A 8 -0.22 -2.96 -8.96
N LYS A 9 -0.72 -2.05 -9.78
CA LYS A 9 -1.16 -2.36 -11.14
C LYS A 9 0.01 -2.55 -12.11
N ASN A 10 1.09 -1.79 -11.95
CA ASN A 10 2.29 -1.95 -12.77
C ASN A 10 2.94 -3.29 -12.46
N GLU A 11 2.96 -4.19 -13.45
CA GLU A 11 3.45 -5.56 -13.27
C GLU A 11 4.90 -5.63 -12.79
N LEU A 12 5.78 -4.90 -13.45
CA LEU A 12 7.20 -4.93 -13.12
C LEU A 12 7.46 -4.37 -11.71
N LEU A 13 6.80 -3.27 -11.37
CA LEU A 13 6.91 -2.68 -10.05
C LEU A 13 6.37 -3.63 -8.99
N SER A 14 5.22 -4.26 -9.25
CA SER A 14 4.61 -5.22 -8.35
C SER A 14 5.56 -6.39 -8.07
N GLU A 15 6.15 -6.96 -9.13
CA GLU A 15 7.11 -8.06 -8.98
C GLU A 15 8.33 -7.65 -8.18
N ALA A 16 8.87 -6.47 -8.44
CA ALA A 16 10.06 -5.97 -7.74
C ALA A 16 9.78 -5.78 -6.25
N VAL A 17 8.66 -5.17 -5.91
CA VAL A 17 8.26 -4.94 -4.52
C VAL A 17 8.03 -6.26 -3.80
N ILE A 18 7.28 -7.17 -4.40
CA ILE A 18 6.99 -8.48 -3.80
C ILE A 18 8.27 -9.26 -3.56
N ARG A 19 9.16 -9.29 -4.55
CA ARG A 19 10.44 -9.99 -4.41
C ARG A 19 11.28 -9.40 -3.28
N THR A 20 11.37 -8.08 -3.22
CA THR A 20 12.10 -7.39 -2.16
C THR A 20 11.60 -7.76 -0.78
N ILE A 21 10.27 -7.78 -0.61
CA ILE A 21 9.67 -8.11 0.69
C ILE A 21 9.88 -9.58 1.04
N LYS A 22 9.71 -10.47 0.07
CA LYS A 22 9.91 -11.91 0.29
C LYS A 22 11.35 -12.24 0.68
N GLU A 23 12.32 -11.60 0.05
CA GLU A 23 13.74 -11.87 0.30
C GLU A 23 14.18 -11.51 1.71
N CYS A 24 13.48 -10.62 2.40
CA CYS A 24 13.85 -10.31 3.78
C CYS A 24 13.47 -11.42 4.76
N GLY A 25 12.57 -12.31 4.39
CA GLY A 25 12.22 -13.49 5.19
C GLY A 25 11.34 -13.21 6.41
N GLU A 26 10.88 -11.99 6.61
CA GLU A 26 10.08 -11.61 7.78
C GLU A 26 8.58 -11.45 7.49
N PHE A 27 8.19 -11.58 6.22
CA PHE A 27 6.80 -11.35 5.81
C PHE A 27 6.27 -12.46 4.91
N VAL A 28 4.97 -12.71 5.02
CA VAL A 28 4.20 -13.43 4.02
C VAL A 28 3.59 -12.39 3.10
N VAL A 29 3.77 -12.51 1.79
CA VAL A 29 3.32 -11.51 0.82
C VAL A 29 2.29 -12.12 -0.11
N GLU A 30 1.18 -11.43 -0.30
CA GLU A 30 0.18 -11.78 -1.32
C GLU A 30 -0.08 -10.57 -2.20
N ARG A 31 -0.22 -10.84 -3.50
CA ARG A 31 -0.61 -9.80 -4.45
C ARG A 31 -2.12 -9.79 -4.61
N ILE A 32 -2.69 -8.59 -4.61
CA ILE A 32 -4.10 -8.38 -4.95
C ILE A 32 -4.14 -7.62 -6.27
N SER A 33 -4.90 -8.14 -7.25
CA SER A 33 -5.08 -7.44 -8.50
C SER A 33 -5.94 -6.20 -8.29
N PRO A 34 -5.49 -5.02 -8.72
CA PRO A 34 -6.33 -3.80 -8.66
C PRO A 34 -7.64 -3.92 -9.44
N ASP A 35 -7.67 -4.78 -10.46
CA ASP A 35 -8.88 -4.99 -11.25
C ASP A 35 -9.94 -5.80 -10.49
N SER A 36 -9.55 -6.50 -9.44
CA SER A 36 -10.47 -7.19 -8.53
C SER A 36 -10.71 -6.40 -7.26
N ALA A 37 -10.55 -5.08 -7.31
CA ALA A 37 -10.74 -4.19 -6.17
C ALA A 37 -12.14 -4.28 -5.56
N LYS A 38 -13.13 -4.76 -6.30
CA LYS A 38 -14.47 -4.98 -5.78
C LYS A 38 -14.48 -5.97 -4.61
N SER A 39 -13.59 -6.94 -4.60
CA SER A 39 -13.49 -7.91 -3.51
C SER A 39 -12.79 -7.33 -2.29
N ILE A 40 -11.92 -6.34 -2.47
CA ILE A 40 -11.17 -5.71 -1.37
C ILE A 40 -12.07 -4.86 -0.47
N THR A 41 -13.24 -4.49 -0.94
CA THR A 41 -14.21 -3.78 -0.11
C THR A 41 -14.84 -4.68 0.95
N GLN A 42 -14.62 -5.98 0.87
CA GLN A 42 -15.11 -6.94 1.85
C GLN A 42 -14.16 -6.99 3.05
N PRO A 43 -14.64 -6.76 4.27
CA PRO A 43 -13.78 -6.73 5.45
C PRO A 43 -12.95 -7.99 5.65
N PHE A 44 -13.48 -9.16 5.30
CA PHE A 44 -12.78 -10.42 5.49
C PHE A 44 -11.54 -10.56 4.59
N ASP A 45 -11.44 -9.80 3.50
CA ASP A 45 -10.29 -9.87 2.58
C ASP A 45 -9.01 -9.39 3.24
N LEU A 46 -9.11 -8.55 4.27
CA LEU A 46 -7.95 -8.05 4.99
C LEU A 46 -7.80 -8.61 6.40
N MET A 47 -8.68 -9.53 6.83
CA MET A 47 -8.73 -9.93 8.23
C MET A 47 -7.40 -10.50 8.77
N ASP A 48 -6.58 -11.07 7.90
CA ASP A 48 -5.28 -11.63 8.28
C ASP A 48 -4.10 -10.74 7.88
N ALA A 49 -4.37 -9.58 7.28
CA ALA A 49 -3.30 -8.70 6.81
C ALA A 49 -2.86 -7.74 7.89
N ASP A 50 -1.56 -7.64 8.07
CA ASP A 50 -0.96 -6.67 8.99
C ASP A 50 -0.64 -5.36 8.28
N ILE A 51 -0.33 -5.43 6.99
CA ILE A 51 0.04 -4.27 6.16
C ILE A 51 -0.65 -4.39 4.80
N TYR A 52 -1.22 -3.28 4.35
CA TYR A 52 -1.76 -3.17 2.99
C TYR A 52 -0.97 -2.08 2.26
N LEU A 53 -0.13 -2.51 1.31
CA LEU A 53 0.70 -1.64 0.48
C LEU A 53 0.03 -1.44 -0.87
N MET A 54 -0.27 -0.19 -1.21
CA MET A 54 -0.99 0.15 -2.42
C MET A 54 -0.30 1.27 -3.19
N GLU A 55 -0.36 1.21 -4.52
CA GLU A 55 0.15 2.30 -5.35
C GLU A 55 -0.94 3.31 -5.66
N ILE A 56 -0.51 4.55 -5.87
CA ILE A 56 -1.34 5.61 -6.43
C ILE A 56 -0.89 5.85 -7.87
N SER A 57 -1.84 5.87 -8.81
CA SER A 57 -1.58 6.12 -10.22
C SER A 57 -2.74 6.87 -10.88
N TYR A 58 -2.62 7.16 -12.16
CA TYR A 58 -3.70 7.77 -12.93
C TYR A 58 -4.76 6.76 -13.36
N LEU A 59 -4.47 5.48 -13.22
CA LEU A 59 -5.33 4.43 -13.74
C LEU A 59 -6.56 4.25 -12.85
N PRO A 60 -7.74 3.96 -13.45
CA PRO A 60 -8.96 3.71 -12.66
C PRO A 60 -8.73 2.61 -11.62
N GLY A 61 -9.25 2.83 -10.42
CA GLY A 61 -9.04 1.92 -9.29
C GLY A 61 -7.82 2.24 -8.45
N SER A 62 -6.88 3.02 -8.98
CA SER A 62 -5.62 3.34 -8.28
C SER A 62 -5.41 4.83 -8.04
N THR A 63 -6.43 5.67 -8.29
CA THR A 63 -6.30 7.10 -8.01
C THR A 63 -6.29 7.36 -6.52
N LEU A 64 -5.76 8.51 -6.12
CA LEU A 64 -5.71 8.88 -4.71
C LEU A 64 -7.08 8.82 -4.04
N ASN A 65 -8.11 9.39 -4.66
CA ASN A 65 -9.45 9.39 -4.09
C ASN A 65 -10.02 7.98 -3.95
N GLN A 66 -9.78 7.12 -4.92
CA GLN A 66 -10.24 5.73 -4.85
C GLN A 66 -9.53 4.96 -3.74
N ARG A 67 -8.23 5.19 -3.58
CA ARG A 67 -7.47 4.57 -2.49
C ARG A 67 -7.92 5.06 -1.12
N LEU A 68 -8.22 6.35 -0.99
CA LEU A 68 -8.73 6.90 0.26
C LEU A 68 -10.08 6.31 0.64
N ASN A 69 -10.98 6.16 -0.33
CA ASN A 69 -12.27 5.51 -0.09
C ASN A 69 -12.09 4.06 0.36
N GLU A 70 -11.17 3.35 -0.26
CA GLU A 70 -10.84 1.98 0.10
C GLU A 70 -10.32 1.90 1.54
N ILE A 71 -9.38 2.75 1.91
CA ILE A 71 -8.83 2.81 3.27
C ILE A 71 -9.95 3.11 4.27
N HIS A 72 -10.79 4.09 3.97
CA HIS A 72 -11.90 4.47 4.85
C HIS A 72 -12.84 3.28 5.10
N ASN A 73 -13.20 2.56 4.03
CA ASN A 73 -14.11 1.43 4.13
C ASN A 73 -13.51 0.23 4.89
N LEU A 74 -12.20 0.03 4.76
CA LEU A 74 -11.53 -1.13 5.34
C LEU A 74 -11.06 -0.90 6.78
N ARG A 75 -10.76 0.34 7.14
CA ARG A 75 -10.17 0.65 8.44
C ARG A 75 -11.12 0.33 9.60
N SER A 76 -12.40 0.58 9.43
CA SER A 76 -13.39 0.33 10.49
C SER A 76 -13.47 -1.15 10.86
N SER A 77 -13.27 -2.05 9.89
CA SER A 77 -13.31 -3.49 10.09
C SER A 77 -11.95 -4.11 10.35
N ASN A 78 -10.87 -3.37 10.10
CA ASN A 78 -9.48 -3.85 10.22
C ASN A 78 -8.62 -2.81 10.93
N PRO A 79 -8.92 -2.50 12.21
CA PRO A 79 -8.26 -1.39 12.92
C PRO A 79 -6.76 -1.61 13.14
N GLU A 80 -6.31 -2.84 13.13
CA GLU A 80 -4.89 -3.17 13.34
C GLU A 80 -4.07 -3.17 12.04
N CYS A 81 -4.72 -3.12 10.89
CA CYS A 81 -4.03 -3.11 9.60
C CYS A 81 -3.36 -1.76 9.35
N LYS A 82 -2.11 -1.80 8.92
CA LYS A 82 -1.36 -0.60 8.55
C LYS A 82 -1.50 -0.34 7.06
N PHE A 83 -1.77 0.90 6.69
CA PHE A 83 -1.96 1.31 5.30
C PHE A 83 -0.74 2.08 4.82
N VAL A 84 -0.14 1.61 3.72
CA VAL A 84 1.08 2.18 3.15
C VAL A 84 0.83 2.54 1.69
N ILE A 85 1.27 3.71 1.29
CA ILE A 85 1.11 4.21 -0.08
C ILE A 85 2.45 4.27 -0.79
N LEU A 86 2.48 3.79 -2.02
CA LEU A 86 3.61 3.94 -2.94
C LEU A 86 3.22 4.96 -4.01
N CYS A 87 3.98 6.05 -4.09
CA CYS A 87 3.69 7.19 -4.95
C CYS A 87 4.78 7.37 -6.00
N ASP A 88 4.39 7.64 -7.25
CA ASP A 88 5.36 7.90 -8.30
C ASP A 88 6.10 9.22 -8.02
N ASP A 89 7.43 9.22 -8.14
CA ASP A 89 8.27 10.40 -7.94
C ASP A 89 7.92 11.53 -8.92
N THR A 90 7.41 11.17 -10.09
CA THR A 90 7.03 12.13 -11.12
C THR A 90 5.59 12.59 -10.98
N ALA A 91 4.87 12.13 -9.96
CA ALA A 91 3.51 12.55 -9.69
C ALA A 91 3.44 14.07 -9.46
N ALA A 92 2.28 14.65 -9.75
CA ALA A 92 2.08 16.08 -9.54
C ALA A 92 2.43 16.46 -8.08
N PRO A 93 3.08 17.62 -7.87
CA PRO A 93 3.43 18.07 -6.52
C PRO A 93 2.26 18.09 -5.54
N GLU A 94 1.06 18.33 -6.04
CA GLU A 94 -0.17 18.32 -5.23
C GLU A 94 -0.45 16.95 -4.62
N ILE A 95 -0.19 15.89 -5.38
CA ILE A 95 -0.38 14.51 -4.89
C ILE A 95 0.61 14.22 -3.77
N ALA A 96 1.88 14.60 -3.96
CA ALA A 96 2.91 14.41 -2.94
C ALA A 96 2.56 15.15 -1.64
N ARG A 97 2.06 16.38 -1.75
CA ARG A 97 1.63 17.16 -0.58
C ARG A 97 0.47 16.50 0.14
N LYS A 98 -0.52 16.01 -0.60
CA LYS A 98 -1.68 15.33 -0.01
C LYS A 98 -1.26 14.06 0.72
N VAL A 99 -0.38 13.26 0.14
CA VAL A 99 0.12 12.04 0.76
C VAL A 99 0.87 12.35 2.04
N THR A 100 1.71 13.40 2.04
CA THR A 100 2.41 13.84 3.24
C THR A 100 1.43 14.25 4.33
N GLN A 101 0.38 14.99 3.97
CA GLN A 101 -0.64 15.42 4.92
C GLN A 101 -1.41 14.22 5.50
N LEU A 102 -1.73 13.23 4.67
CA LEU A 102 -2.40 12.02 5.12
C LEU A 102 -1.60 11.27 6.17
N LYS A 103 -0.28 11.24 6.02
CA LYS A 103 0.58 10.63 7.04
C LYS A 103 0.57 11.44 8.34
N ARG A 104 0.62 12.75 8.26
CA ARG A 104 0.53 13.62 9.45
C ARG A 104 -0.77 13.42 10.20
N ASP A 105 -1.86 13.26 9.46
CA ASP A 105 -3.20 13.09 10.04
C ASP A 105 -3.50 11.64 10.44
N HIS A 106 -2.51 10.75 10.33
CA HIS A 106 -2.63 9.32 10.66
C HIS A 106 -3.70 8.58 9.84
N VAL A 107 -4.04 9.09 8.66
CA VAL A 107 -4.91 8.38 7.72
C VAL A 107 -4.17 7.20 7.10
N ILE A 108 -2.88 7.39 6.83
CA ILE A 108 -1.97 6.33 6.41
C ILE A 108 -0.82 6.22 7.40
N ASP A 109 -0.17 5.08 7.43
CA ASP A 109 0.90 4.80 8.40
C ASP A 109 2.31 5.07 7.85
N ALA A 110 2.46 4.96 6.52
CA ALA A 110 3.71 5.27 5.84
C ALA A 110 3.46 5.53 4.36
N PHE A 111 4.40 6.18 3.70
CA PHE A 111 4.39 6.29 2.25
C PHE A 111 5.83 6.25 1.72
N PHE A 112 5.95 5.84 0.45
CA PHE A 112 7.22 5.79 -0.26
C PHE A 112 7.05 6.39 -1.64
N TYR A 113 8.15 6.91 -2.18
CA TYR A 113 8.26 7.18 -3.61
C TYR A 113 8.81 5.94 -4.30
N THR A 114 8.56 5.81 -5.61
CA THR A 114 9.02 4.64 -6.37
C THR A 114 10.54 4.53 -6.46
N SER A 115 11.27 5.61 -6.16
CA SER A 115 12.72 5.62 -6.07
C SER A 115 13.26 5.06 -4.74
N VAL A 116 12.40 4.61 -3.84
CA VAL A 116 12.84 4.08 -2.54
C VAL A 116 13.80 2.90 -2.71
N THR A 117 14.81 2.84 -1.83
CA THR A 117 15.72 1.69 -1.81
C THR A 117 15.06 0.49 -1.14
N ALA A 118 15.51 -0.71 -1.51
CA ALA A 118 15.03 -1.93 -0.88
C ALA A 118 15.22 -1.90 0.64
N ASN A 119 16.39 -1.45 1.10
CA ASN A 119 16.69 -1.39 2.53
C ASN A 119 15.75 -0.46 3.29
N TYR A 120 15.46 0.72 2.74
CA TYR A 120 14.56 1.67 3.39
C TYR A 120 13.12 1.14 3.44
N LEU A 121 12.67 0.54 2.34
CA LEU A 121 11.35 -0.08 2.29
C LEU A 121 11.20 -1.14 3.39
N ILE A 122 12.13 -2.06 3.47
CA ILE A 122 12.08 -3.15 4.45
C ILE A 122 12.17 -2.61 5.88
N SER A 123 13.10 -1.69 6.16
CA SER A 123 13.24 -1.11 7.49
C SER A 123 11.96 -0.46 7.98
N THR A 124 11.27 0.24 7.08
CA THR A 124 10.02 0.91 7.43
C THR A 124 8.90 -0.11 7.68
N LEU A 125 8.77 -1.12 6.81
CA LEU A 125 7.74 -2.15 6.99
C LEU A 125 7.95 -2.94 8.27
N VAL A 126 9.18 -3.24 8.62
CA VAL A 126 9.50 -3.97 9.85
C VAL A 126 9.13 -3.13 11.09
N SER A 127 9.23 -1.82 11.01
CA SER A 127 8.92 -0.93 12.14
C SER A 127 7.43 -0.65 12.35
N LEU A 128 6.59 -1.04 11.41
CA LEU A 128 5.14 -0.78 11.51
C LEU A 128 4.40 -1.69 12.50
#